data_4220e688edc6550bc442ca50ede31296
#
_entry.id   4220e688edc6550bc442ca50ede31296
#
_cell.length_a   1.000
_cell.length_b   1.000
_cell.length_c   1.000
_cell.angle_alpha   90.00
_cell.angle_beta   90.00
_cell.angle_gamma   90.00
#
_symmetry.space_group_name_H-M   'P 1'
#
loop_
_entity.id
_entity.type
_entity.pdbx_description
1 polymer ?
#
loop_
_entity_poly.entity_id
_entity_poly.type
_entity_poly.pdbx_seq_one_letter_code
_entity_poly.pdbx_strand_id
1 'polypeptide(L)'
;MKYLRLKKQADFQRLFQKGKRAFSPSLTVVYHRADKLTMGISVGKRHGKAVMRNRVKRLLREAFRSVQEEINGKYHILLIPKVEQEYALKTFERHLQCIIKKENL
;
A
#
# COMPACT_ATOMS: atom_id res chain seq x y z
N MET A 1 11.75 1.71 -12.32
CA MET A 1 10.63 1.38 -11.45
C MET A 1 9.32 1.59 -12.18
N LYS A 2 8.36 0.72 -11.97
CA LYS A 2 7.08 0.76 -12.65
C LYS A 2 6.11 1.77 -12.02
N TYR A 3 6.27 2.08 -10.74
CA TYR A 3 5.35 2.96 -10.03
C TYR A 3 6.01 4.27 -9.61
N LEU A 4 5.17 5.29 -9.44
CA LEU A 4 5.58 6.60 -8.93
C LEU A 4 5.13 6.75 -7.47
N ARG A 5 5.80 7.64 -6.75
CA ARG A 5 5.44 7.92 -5.37
C ARG A 5 4.24 8.86 -5.31
N LEU A 6 3.26 8.51 -4.49
CA LEU A 6 2.09 9.36 -4.25
C LEU A 6 2.51 10.49 -3.32
N LYS A 7 2.42 11.75 -3.77
CA LYS A 7 2.94 12.90 -3.02
C LYS A 7 1.89 13.97 -2.71
N LYS A 8 0.91 14.15 -3.58
CA LYS A 8 -0.03 15.25 -3.44
C LYS A 8 -1.08 14.98 -2.36
N GLN A 9 -1.29 15.97 -1.49
CA GLN A 9 -2.29 15.87 -0.43
C GLN A 9 -3.69 15.65 -1.00
N ALA A 10 -4.01 16.30 -2.11
CA ALA A 10 -5.31 16.15 -2.76
C ALA A 10 -5.56 14.71 -3.22
N ASP A 11 -4.51 14.01 -3.68
CA ASP A 11 -4.63 12.62 -4.13
C ASP A 11 -4.88 11.68 -2.94
N PHE A 12 -4.23 11.93 -1.79
CA PHE A 12 -4.50 11.18 -0.56
C PHE A 12 -5.94 11.37 -0.11
N GLN A 13 -6.43 12.60 -0.11
CA GLN A 13 -7.80 12.89 0.30
C GLN A 13 -8.81 12.23 -0.63
N ARG A 14 -8.56 12.27 -1.93
CA ARG A 14 -9.43 11.64 -2.92
C ARG A 14 -9.50 10.12 -2.69
N LEU A 15 -8.36 9.49 -2.39
CA LEU A 15 -8.32 8.07 -2.08
C LEU A 15 -9.17 7.74 -0.85
N PHE A 16 -9.05 8.53 0.21
CA PHE A 16 -9.85 8.30 1.42
C PHE A 16 -11.34 8.48 1.17
N GLN A 17 -11.73 9.39 0.29
CA GLN A 17 -13.14 9.67 0.02
C GLN A 17 -13.76 8.75 -1.03
N LYS A 18 -13.04 8.48 -2.12
CA LYS A 18 -13.59 7.79 -3.29
C LYS A 18 -12.94 6.46 -3.61
N GLY A 19 -11.82 6.13 -2.97
CA GLY A 19 -11.12 4.89 -3.27
C GLY A 19 -11.86 3.66 -2.75
N LYS A 20 -11.69 2.56 -3.45
CA LYS A 20 -12.16 1.28 -2.98
C LYS A 20 -11.19 0.72 -1.95
N ARG A 21 -11.70 0.04 -0.95
CA ARG A 21 -10.88 -0.55 0.11
C ARG A 21 -10.87 -2.06 -0.01
N ALA A 22 -9.68 -2.64 0.02
CA ALA A 22 -9.49 -4.08 0.05
C ALA A 22 -8.75 -4.44 1.33
N PHE A 23 -9.26 -5.41 2.06
CA PHE A 23 -8.76 -5.75 3.38
C PHE A 23 -8.00 -7.06 3.37
N SER A 24 -6.95 -7.13 4.18
CA SER A 24 -6.21 -8.35 4.46
C SER A 24 -5.83 -8.38 5.93
N PRO A 25 -5.31 -9.51 6.45
CA PRO A 25 -4.93 -9.58 7.85
C PRO A 25 -3.82 -8.61 8.26
N SER A 26 -2.92 -8.23 7.35
CA SER A 26 -1.78 -7.37 7.70
C SER A 26 -1.89 -5.93 7.22
N LEU A 27 -2.72 -5.64 6.22
CA LEU A 27 -2.84 -4.28 5.72
C LEU A 27 -4.16 -4.08 4.96
N THR A 28 -4.54 -2.81 4.86
CA THR A 28 -5.65 -2.40 4.00
C THR A 28 -5.06 -1.67 2.80
N VAL A 29 -5.61 -1.94 1.62
CA VAL A 29 -5.23 -1.25 0.39
C VAL A 29 -6.41 -0.40 -0.05
N VAL A 30 -6.16 0.90 -0.26
CA VAL A 30 -7.16 1.80 -0.83
C VAL A 30 -6.67 2.13 -2.24
N TYR A 31 -7.53 1.98 -3.23
CA TYR A 31 -7.11 2.24 -4.60
C TYR A 31 -8.21 2.94 -5.39
N HIS A 32 -7.78 3.69 -6.40
CA HIS A 32 -8.66 4.42 -7.30
C HIS A 32 -8.01 4.48 -8.68
N ARG A 33 -8.80 4.28 -9.72
CA ARG A 33 -8.27 4.28 -11.07
C ARG A 33 -7.65 5.63 -11.43
N ALA A 34 -6.51 5.60 -12.09
CA ALA A 34 -5.74 6.79 -12.44
C ALA A 34 -5.07 6.61 -13.79
N ASP A 35 -4.35 7.62 -14.24
CA ASP A 35 -3.60 7.57 -15.51
C ASP A 35 -2.17 7.07 -15.30
N LYS A 36 -1.73 6.94 -14.05
CA LYS A 36 -0.40 6.44 -13.70
C LYS A 36 -0.50 5.55 -12.48
N LEU A 37 0.43 4.61 -12.36
CA LEU A 37 0.53 3.79 -11.15
C LEU A 37 1.34 4.54 -10.11
N THR A 38 0.69 4.94 -9.02
CA THR A 38 1.34 5.61 -7.90
C THR A 38 1.06 4.84 -6.62
N MET A 39 1.97 4.91 -5.67
CA MET A 39 1.83 4.22 -4.40
C MET A 39 2.26 5.12 -3.25
N GLY A 40 1.42 5.18 -2.22
CA GLY A 40 1.73 5.87 -0.98
C GLY A 40 1.54 4.93 0.19
N ILE A 41 2.10 5.32 1.33
CA ILE A 41 2.03 4.53 2.56
C ILE A 41 1.55 5.44 3.68
N SER A 42 0.54 4.96 4.43
CA SER A 42 0.03 5.68 5.58
C SER A 42 0.43 4.96 6.85
N VAL A 43 1.42 5.50 7.57
CA VAL A 43 1.92 4.97 8.83
C VAL A 43 1.91 6.09 9.84
N GLY A 44 1.24 5.86 10.97
CA GLY A 44 1.09 6.88 12.02
C GLY A 44 1.74 6.49 13.33
N LYS A 45 1.52 7.31 14.35
CA LYS A 45 2.11 7.11 15.68
C LYS A 45 1.70 5.78 16.32
N ARG A 46 0.55 5.24 15.93
CA ARG A 46 0.09 3.94 16.45
C ARG A 46 1.03 2.79 16.11
N HIS A 47 1.84 2.96 15.09
CA HIS A 47 2.79 1.93 14.64
C HIS A 47 4.10 1.96 15.42
N GLY A 48 4.23 2.84 16.43
CA GLY A 48 5.39 2.91 17.29
C GLY A 48 6.27 4.12 17.03
N LYS A 49 7.50 4.05 17.49
CA LYS A 49 8.47 5.13 17.37
C LYS A 49 8.95 5.27 15.92
N ALA A 50 9.64 6.38 15.64
CA ALA A 50 10.11 6.70 14.29
C ALA A 50 10.90 5.56 13.64
N VAL A 51 11.75 4.87 14.42
CA VAL A 51 12.54 3.75 13.91
C VAL A 51 11.62 2.64 13.39
N MET A 52 10.61 2.28 14.16
CA MET A 52 9.66 1.24 13.77
C MET A 52 8.83 1.68 12.55
N ARG A 53 8.38 2.92 12.56
CA ARG A 53 7.59 3.45 11.43
C ARG A 53 8.39 3.42 10.13
N ASN A 54 9.67 3.80 10.19
CA ASN A 54 10.55 3.77 9.02
C ASN A 54 10.76 2.35 8.53
N ARG A 55 10.90 1.40 9.45
CA ARG A 55 11.05 -0.01 9.10
C ARG A 55 9.82 -0.56 8.39
N VAL A 56 8.63 -0.25 8.89
CA VAL A 56 7.38 -0.69 8.28
C VAL A 56 7.24 -0.11 6.87
N LYS A 57 7.54 1.18 6.70
CA LYS A 57 7.51 1.82 5.40
C LYS A 57 8.44 1.13 4.41
N ARG A 58 9.66 0.79 4.85
CA ARG A 58 10.64 0.13 3.99
C ARG A 58 10.15 -1.26 3.57
N LEU A 59 9.60 -2.02 4.52
CA LEU A 59 9.07 -3.35 4.22
C LEU A 59 7.93 -3.28 3.20
N LEU A 60 7.03 -2.31 3.36
CA LEU A 60 5.93 -2.13 2.42
C LEU A 60 6.42 -1.73 1.03
N ARG A 61 7.43 -0.86 0.94
CA ARG A 61 8.01 -0.49 -0.35
C ARG A 61 8.64 -1.68 -1.05
N GLU A 62 9.37 -2.50 -0.30
CA GLU A 62 9.98 -3.71 -0.85
C GLU A 62 8.94 -4.72 -1.29
N ALA A 63 7.90 -4.91 -0.49
CA ALA A 63 6.80 -5.81 -0.82
C ALA A 63 6.09 -5.36 -2.10
N PHE A 64 5.78 -4.07 -2.18
CA PHE A 64 5.11 -3.52 -3.34
C PHE A 64 5.99 -3.64 -4.60
N ARG A 65 7.28 -3.37 -4.46
CA ARG A 65 8.22 -3.49 -5.57
C ARG A 65 8.25 -4.90 -6.13
N SER A 66 8.17 -5.91 -5.28
CA SER A 66 8.20 -7.30 -5.72
C SER A 66 6.92 -7.74 -6.42
N VAL A 67 5.77 -7.12 -6.10
CA VAL A 67 4.48 -7.53 -6.67
C VAL A 67 3.95 -6.56 -7.74
N GLN A 68 4.59 -5.42 -7.96
CA GLN A 68 4.08 -4.40 -8.86
C GLN A 68 3.87 -4.89 -10.30
N GLU A 69 4.66 -5.86 -10.73
CA GLU A 69 4.55 -6.41 -12.07
C GLU A 69 3.24 -7.16 -12.30
N GLU A 70 2.59 -7.59 -11.23
CA GLU A 70 1.32 -8.30 -11.31
C GLU A 70 0.14 -7.35 -11.45
N ILE A 71 0.36 -6.04 -11.27
CA ILE A 71 -0.69 -5.03 -11.43
C ILE A 71 -0.79 -4.65 -12.90
N ASN A 72 -1.96 -4.89 -13.48
CA ASN A 72 -2.19 -4.64 -14.89
C ASN A 72 -2.71 -3.24 -15.19
N GLY A 73 -3.45 -2.66 -14.26
CA GLY A 73 -4.05 -1.35 -14.43
C GLY A 73 -3.20 -0.23 -13.85
N LYS A 74 -3.68 1.00 -14.01
CA LYS A 74 -3.05 2.19 -13.46
C LYS A 74 -3.94 2.75 -12.36
N TYR A 75 -3.37 2.85 -11.15
CA TYR A 75 -4.12 3.24 -9.96
C TYR A 75 -3.29 4.15 -9.07
N HIS A 76 -3.98 5.01 -8.33
CA HIS A 76 -3.43 5.56 -7.10
C HIS A 76 -3.68 4.51 -6.02
N ILE A 77 -2.63 4.06 -5.36
CA ILE A 77 -2.72 3.02 -4.34
C ILE A 77 -2.17 3.55 -3.02
N LEU A 78 -2.90 3.33 -1.94
CA LEU A 78 -2.48 3.68 -0.60
C LEU A 78 -2.42 2.41 0.25
N LEU A 79 -1.27 2.15 0.84
CA LEU A 79 -1.06 1.01 1.72
C LEU A 79 -1.16 1.46 3.16
N ILE A 80 -2.08 0.83 3.90
CA ILE A 80 -2.32 1.15 5.31
C ILE A 80 -2.06 -0.11 6.13
N PRO A 81 -0.86 -0.26 6.71
CA PRO A 81 -0.55 -1.45 7.51
C PRO A 81 -1.33 -1.43 8.82
N LYS A 82 -1.75 -2.60 9.27
CA LYS A 82 -2.36 -2.74 10.58
C LYS A 82 -1.27 -2.68 11.65
N VAL A 83 -1.65 -2.26 12.85
CA VAL A 83 -0.71 -2.20 13.97
C VAL A 83 -0.42 -3.62 14.44
N GLU A 84 0.84 -3.99 14.44
CA GLU A 84 1.32 -5.32 14.81
C GLU A 84 2.54 -5.19 15.72
N GLN A 85 2.84 -6.24 16.47
CA GLN A 85 4.08 -6.28 17.24
C GLN A 85 5.29 -6.53 16.36
N GLU A 86 5.10 -7.34 15.31
CA GLU A 86 6.13 -7.65 14.34
C GLU A 86 5.59 -7.54 12.93
N TYR A 87 6.45 -7.10 12.01
CA TYR A 87 6.12 -6.96 10.62
C TYR A 87 7.09 -7.80 9.78
N ALA A 88 6.58 -8.48 8.75
CA ALA A 88 7.40 -9.33 7.90
C ALA A 88 7.14 -9.02 6.43
N LEU A 89 8.24 -8.96 5.67
CA LEU A 89 8.20 -8.70 4.24
C LEU A 89 7.32 -9.72 3.50
N LYS A 90 7.53 -10.99 3.76
CA LYS A 90 6.80 -12.05 3.07
C LYS A 90 5.30 -12.02 3.34
N THR A 91 4.91 -11.64 4.55
CA THR A 91 3.51 -11.50 4.91
C THR A 91 2.86 -10.39 4.09
N PHE A 92 3.51 -9.23 3.98
CA PHE A 92 3.03 -8.13 3.17
C PHE A 92 2.94 -8.53 1.70
N GLU A 93 3.96 -9.19 1.17
CA GLU A 93 3.98 -9.63 -0.22
C GLU A 93 2.80 -10.56 -0.52
N ARG A 94 2.58 -11.55 0.33
CA ARG A 94 1.51 -12.52 0.15
C ARG A 94 0.14 -11.85 0.17
N HIS A 95 -0.08 -10.97 1.13
CA HIS A 95 -1.35 -10.28 1.25
C HIS A 95 -1.59 -9.29 0.11
N LEU A 96 -0.54 -8.63 -0.36
CA LEU A 96 -0.65 -7.76 -1.53
C LEU A 96 -0.99 -8.57 -2.79
N GLN A 97 -0.35 -9.71 -2.98
CA GLN A 97 -0.66 -10.59 -4.11
C GLN A 97 -2.11 -11.06 -4.08
N CYS A 98 -2.61 -11.44 -2.90
CA CYS A 98 -4.00 -11.83 -2.75
C CYS A 98 -4.96 -10.72 -3.12
N ILE A 99 -4.68 -9.49 -2.67
CA ILE A 99 -5.52 -8.34 -2.97
C ILE A 99 -5.50 -8.03 -4.47
N ILE A 100 -4.32 -8.07 -5.09
CA ILE A 100 -4.19 -7.81 -6.53
C ILE A 100 -5.04 -8.78 -7.34
N LYS A 101 -5.00 -10.07 -7.00
CA LYS A 101 -5.80 -11.09 -7.67
C LYS A 101 -7.29 -10.93 -7.40
N LYS A 102 -7.65 -10.73 -6.13
CA LYS A 102 -9.04 -10.62 -5.70
C LYS A 102 -9.73 -9.43 -6.34
N GLU A 103 -9.05 -8.30 -6.43
CA GLU A 103 -9.62 -7.06 -6.96
C GLU A 103 -9.34 -6.85 -8.45
N ASN A 104 -8.64 -7.77 -9.09
CA ASN A 104 -8.25 -7.70 -10.50
C ASN A 104 -7.45 -6.44 -10.83
N LEU A 105 -6.51 -6.10 -9.97
CA LEU A 105 -5.65 -4.97 -10.23
C LEU A 105 -4.52 -5.37 -11.17
#